data_480e2b95ba6deb3e74c059a3f5fa9b92
#
_entry.id   480e2b95ba6deb3e74c059a3f5fa9b92
#
_cell.length_a   1.000
_cell.length_b   1.000
_cell.length_c   1.000
_cell.angle_alpha   90.00
_cell.angle_beta   90.00
_cell.angle_gamma   90.00
#
_symmetry.space_group_name_H-M   'P 1'
#
loop_
_entity.id
_entity.type
_entity.pdbx_description
1 polymer ?
#
loop_
_entity_poly.entity_id
_entity_poly.type
_entity_poly.pdbx_seq_one_letter_code
_entity_poly.pdbx_strand_id
1 'polypeptide(L)'
;SPESFTGTELDYALDVCESVMEVWQSSPENPTIINLPATVEMSTPNIYADQIEWMGRHFSNRDSVILSLHPHNDRGCAVAATELGLMAGADRVEGTLFGNGERTGNVDLITLGLNMFTQGVDPHLDFSDINGLIETAEFCNQLLVHERHPYAGKLVHTAFSGSHQDAIRKGMDALAESNDDVWEVPYLPIDPADIGRTFEAIIRVNSQSGKAGSAYLLEADHHIRLPR
;
A
#
# COMPACT_ATOMS: atom_id res chain seq x y z
N SER A 1 17.91 -11.29 -11.69
CA SER A 1 17.28 -10.01 -12.01
C SER A 1 17.92 -9.43 -13.26
N PRO A 2 17.24 -9.35 -14.41
CA PRO A 2 17.66 -8.56 -15.56
C PRO A 2 17.48 -7.07 -15.23
N GLU A 3 18.55 -6.38 -14.89
CA GLU A 3 18.54 -4.97 -14.58
C GLU A 3 18.04 -4.16 -15.78
N SER A 4 17.28 -3.09 -15.52
CA SER A 4 16.60 -2.28 -16.56
C SER A 4 15.61 -3.10 -17.43
N PHE A 5 14.91 -4.07 -16.84
CA PHE A 5 13.95 -4.92 -17.55
C PHE A 5 12.95 -4.10 -18.39
N THR A 6 12.37 -3.04 -17.81
CA THR A 6 11.39 -2.18 -18.51
C THR A 6 11.95 -1.40 -19.70
N GLY A 7 13.26 -1.30 -19.82
CA GLY A 7 13.97 -0.70 -20.94
C GLY A 7 14.64 -1.73 -21.88
N THR A 8 14.34 -3.01 -21.71
CA THR A 8 14.92 -4.12 -22.46
C THR A 8 13.83 -4.76 -23.35
N GLU A 9 14.20 -5.21 -24.52
CA GLU A 9 13.34 -5.99 -25.41
C GLU A 9 12.91 -7.28 -24.73
N LEU A 10 11.61 -7.58 -24.73
CA LEU A 10 11.03 -8.70 -24.00
C LEU A 10 11.60 -10.06 -24.43
N ASP A 11 11.79 -10.27 -25.74
CA ASP A 11 12.37 -11.50 -26.26
C ASP A 11 13.79 -11.72 -25.73
N TYR A 12 14.62 -10.67 -25.71
CA TYR A 12 15.97 -10.74 -25.16
C TYR A 12 15.96 -10.98 -23.66
N ALA A 13 15.10 -10.31 -22.91
CA ALA A 13 14.96 -10.55 -21.47
C ALA A 13 14.55 -11.99 -21.17
N LEU A 14 13.63 -12.54 -21.97
CA LEU A 14 13.20 -13.93 -21.86
C LEU A 14 14.36 -14.90 -22.13
N ASP A 15 15.10 -14.71 -23.23
CA ASP A 15 16.24 -15.56 -23.59
C ASP A 15 17.31 -15.61 -22.50
N VAL A 16 17.60 -14.45 -21.88
CA VAL A 16 18.54 -14.37 -20.75
C VAL A 16 18.01 -15.13 -19.53
N CYS A 17 16.74 -14.94 -19.17
CA CYS A 17 16.13 -15.63 -18.05
C CYS A 17 16.09 -17.15 -18.25
N GLU A 18 15.68 -17.62 -19.43
CA GLU A 18 15.66 -19.05 -19.79
C GLU A 18 17.06 -19.67 -19.71
N SER A 19 18.09 -18.96 -20.23
CA SER A 19 19.47 -19.43 -20.15
C SER A 19 19.96 -19.60 -18.71
N VAL A 20 19.59 -18.69 -17.82
CA VAL A 20 19.92 -18.78 -16.39
C VAL A 20 19.19 -19.96 -15.73
N MET A 21 17.90 -20.13 -16.04
CA MET A 21 17.08 -21.22 -15.52
C MET A 21 17.62 -22.59 -15.95
N GLU A 22 18.09 -22.69 -17.19
CA GLU A 22 18.74 -23.92 -17.70
C GLU A 22 20.00 -24.28 -16.91
N VAL A 23 20.89 -23.29 -16.69
CA VAL A 23 22.13 -23.48 -15.90
C VAL A 23 21.83 -23.87 -14.46
N TRP A 24 20.81 -23.28 -13.86
CA TRP A 24 20.40 -23.55 -12.47
C TRP A 24 19.53 -24.79 -12.33
N GLN A 25 19.15 -25.41 -13.45
CA GLN A 25 18.26 -26.58 -13.47
C GLN A 25 16.96 -26.33 -12.72
N SER A 26 16.34 -25.20 -13.01
CA SER A 26 15.07 -24.80 -12.39
C SER A 26 13.99 -25.87 -12.62
N SER A 27 13.25 -26.20 -11.57
CA SER A 27 12.16 -27.18 -11.62
C SER A 27 11.01 -26.72 -10.71
N PRO A 28 9.82 -27.31 -10.83
CA PRO A 28 8.71 -26.99 -9.90
C PRO A 28 9.06 -27.28 -8.44
N GLU A 29 9.95 -28.26 -8.17
CA GLU A 29 10.42 -28.59 -6.81
C GLU A 29 11.55 -27.65 -6.33
N ASN A 30 12.21 -26.98 -7.27
CA ASN A 30 13.27 -25.99 -7.01
C ASN A 30 13.14 -24.79 -7.95
N PRO A 31 12.10 -23.97 -7.77
CA PRO A 31 11.82 -22.84 -8.67
C PRO A 31 12.86 -21.74 -8.52
N THR A 32 13.14 -21.07 -9.64
CA THR A 32 14.00 -19.88 -9.65
C THR A 32 13.18 -18.61 -9.50
N ILE A 33 13.61 -17.72 -8.63
CA ILE A 33 13.05 -16.38 -8.57
C ILE A 33 13.60 -15.55 -9.72
N ILE A 34 12.73 -15.19 -10.66
CA ILE A 34 13.02 -14.22 -11.73
C ILE A 34 12.40 -12.90 -11.33
N ASN A 35 13.26 -11.93 -10.98
CA ASN A 35 12.85 -10.61 -10.54
C ASN A 35 12.93 -9.62 -11.71
N LEU A 36 11.81 -9.04 -12.10
CA LEU A 36 11.68 -8.16 -13.26
C LEU A 36 11.49 -6.71 -12.80
N PRO A 37 12.59 -5.94 -12.63
CA PRO A 37 12.50 -4.63 -12.03
C PRO A 37 12.03 -3.56 -13.04
N ALA A 38 11.12 -2.69 -12.59
CA ALA A 38 11.01 -1.36 -13.17
C ALA A 38 12.10 -0.48 -12.52
N THR A 39 13.35 -0.70 -12.96
CA THR A 39 14.55 -0.01 -12.42
C THR A 39 14.39 1.50 -12.45
N VAL A 40 13.78 2.01 -13.50
CA VAL A 40 13.19 3.34 -13.58
C VAL A 40 11.76 3.15 -14.03
N GLU A 41 10.83 3.84 -13.42
CA GLU A 41 9.42 3.81 -13.80
C GLU A 41 9.22 4.57 -15.13
N MET A 42 9.40 3.86 -16.25
CA MET A 42 9.46 4.45 -17.60
C MET A 42 8.09 4.60 -18.27
N SER A 43 7.13 3.76 -17.89
CA SER A 43 5.82 3.65 -18.54
C SER A 43 4.66 3.76 -17.53
N THR A 44 3.45 3.71 -18.01
CA THR A 44 2.25 3.63 -17.17
C THR A 44 2.11 2.24 -16.54
N PRO A 45 1.43 2.11 -15.37
CA PRO A 45 1.28 0.84 -14.66
C PRO A 45 0.76 -0.32 -15.48
N ASN A 46 -0.20 -0.07 -16.39
CA ASN A 46 -0.75 -1.10 -17.27
C ASN A 46 0.29 -1.65 -18.26
N ILE A 47 1.19 -0.81 -18.78
CA ILE A 47 2.26 -1.28 -19.68
C ILE A 47 3.24 -2.18 -18.94
N TYR A 48 3.61 -1.85 -17.70
CA TYR A 48 4.42 -2.74 -16.88
C TYR A 48 3.70 -4.08 -16.63
N ALA A 49 2.42 -4.05 -16.30
CA ALA A 49 1.62 -5.26 -16.12
C ALA A 49 1.55 -6.11 -17.41
N ASP A 50 1.37 -5.47 -18.58
CA ASP A 50 1.39 -6.17 -19.88
C ASP A 50 2.74 -6.87 -20.13
N GLN A 51 3.86 -6.24 -19.75
CA GLN A 51 5.19 -6.86 -19.82
C GLN A 51 5.31 -8.07 -18.90
N ILE A 52 4.79 -7.97 -17.67
CA ILE A 52 4.78 -9.07 -16.69
C ILE A 52 3.92 -10.24 -17.20
N GLU A 53 2.72 -9.97 -17.71
CA GLU A 53 1.84 -10.99 -18.26
C GLU A 53 2.51 -11.68 -19.46
N TRP A 54 3.13 -10.89 -20.34
CA TRP A 54 3.85 -11.41 -21.50
C TRP A 54 4.96 -12.37 -21.08
N MET A 55 5.82 -11.98 -20.13
CA MET A 55 6.87 -12.82 -19.59
C MET A 55 6.31 -14.11 -18.98
N GLY A 56 5.28 -13.99 -18.14
CA GLY A 56 4.63 -15.13 -17.51
C GLY A 56 4.07 -16.16 -18.49
N ARG A 57 3.57 -15.67 -19.65
CA ARG A 57 3.01 -16.54 -20.71
C ARG A 57 4.08 -17.16 -21.62
N HIS A 58 5.29 -16.60 -21.68
CA HIS A 58 6.33 -17.06 -22.61
C HIS A 58 7.43 -17.87 -21.94
N PHE A 59 7.52 -17.91 -20.61
CA PHE A 59 8.40 -18.88 -19.96
C PHE A 59 8.05 -20.31 -20.37
N SER A 60 9.05 -21.05 -20.83
CA SER A 60 8.88 -22.45 -21.31
C SER A 60 8.37 -23.39 -20.21
N ASN A 61 8.73 -23.10 -18.95
CA ASN A 61 8.26 -23.80 -17.77
C ASN A 61 7.89 -22.81 -16.67
N ARG A 62 6.68 -22.25 -16.75
CA ARG A 62 6.18 -21.23 -15.79
C ARG A 62 6.17 -21.74 -14.35
N ASP A 63 5.90 -23.02 -14.12
CA ASP A 63 5.83 -23.63 -12.79
C ASP A 63 7.20 -23.72 -12.10
N SER A 64 8.29 -23.55 -12.86
CA SER A 64 9.66 -23.49 -12.36
C SER A 64 10.13 -22.06 -12.04
N VAL A 65 9.24 -21.08 -12.15
CA VAL A 65 9.54 -19.64 -11.94
C VAL A 65 8.69 -19.07 -10.83
N ILE A 66 9.32 -18.39 -9.88
CA ILE A 66 8.67 -17.43 -9.00
C ILE A 66 8.87 -16.05 -9.64
N LEU A 67 7.81 -15.54 -10.27
CA LEU A 67 7.84 -14.26 -10.96
C LEU A 67 7.73 -13.12 -9.96
N SER A 68 8.80 -12.36 -9.81
CA SER A 68 8.94 -11.31 -8.80
C SER A 68 8.95 -9.91 -9.42
N LEU A 69 8.30 -8.97 -8.76
CA LEU A 69 8.25 -7.56 -9.14
C LEU A 69 9.16 -6.72 -8.25
N HIS A 70 9.77 -5.69 -8.84
CA HIS A 70 10.59 -4.72 -8.10
C HIS A 70 10.43 -3.31 -8.71
N PRO A 71 9.29 -2.66 -8.53
CA PRO A 71 9.07 -1.33 -9.09
C PRO A 71 9.73 -0.22 -8.26
N HIS A 72 10.34 0.74 -8.96
CA HIS A 72 10.65 2.07 -8.44
C HIS A 72 9.47 3.03 -8.66
N ASN A 73 9.55 4.21 -8.02
CA ASN A 73 8.43 5.14 -7.89
C ASN A 73 8.68 6.48 -8.60
N ASP A 74 9.43 6.50 -9.70
CA ASP A 74 9.87 7.72 -10.38
C ASP A 74 8.71 8.58 -10.91
N ARG A 75 7.57 7.96 -11.24
CA ARG A 75 6.35 8.61 -11.69
C ARG A 75 5.26 8.70 -10.61
N GLY A 76 5.53 8.19 -9.39
CA GLY A 76 4.57 8.13 -8.30
C GLY A 76 3.52 7.02 -8.46
N CYS A 77 3.76 6.00 -9.29
CA CYS A 77 2.79 4.95 -9.60
C CYS A 77 3.24 3.54 -9.21
N ALA A 78 4.31 3.39 -8.43
CA ALA A 78 4.87 2.08 -8.10
C ALA A 78 3.86 1.13 -7.45
N VAL A 79 3.00 1.62 -6.55
CA VAL A 79 1.94 0.81 -5.92
C VAL A 79 0.96 0.31 -6.98
N ALA A 80 0.42 1.19 -7.82
CA ALA A 80 -0.50 0.81 -8.89
C ALA A 80 0.13 -0.15 -9.91
N ALA A 81 1.40 0.06 -10.27
CA ALA A 81 2.14 -0.84 -11.15
C ALA A 81 2.30 -2.23 -10.53
N THR A 82 2.53 -2.30 -9.22
CA THR A 82 2.65 -3.57 -8.51
C THR A 82 1.32 -4.30 -8.39
N GLU A 83 0.23 -3.59 -8.03
CA GLU A 83 -1.11 -4.17 -7.98
C GLU A 83 -1.49 -4.79 -9.35
N LEU A 84 -1.32 -4.04 -10.43
CA LEU A 84 -1.60 -4.54 -11.77
C LEU A 84 -0.66 -5.68 -12.18
N GLY A 85 0.61 -5.65 -11.78
CA GLY A 85 1.58 -6.72 -12.02
C GLY A 85 1.21 -8.02 -11.29
N LEU A 86 0.70 -7.94 -10.05
CA LEU A 86 0.15 -9.08 -9.32
C LEU A 86 -1.08 -9.65 -10.04
N MET A 87 -1.99 -8.79 -10.50
CA MET A 87 -3.16 -9.20 -11.30
C MET A 87 -2.76 -9.81 -12.64
N ALA A 88 -1.60 -9.44 -13.19
CA ALA A 88 -1.00 -10.00 -14.41
C ALA A 88 -0.29 -11.35 -14.19
N GLY A 89 -0.29 -11.87 -12.96
CA GLY A 89 0.21 -13.21 -12.65
C GLY A 89 1.60 -13.27 -12.00
N ALA A 90 2.08 -12.18 -11.42
CA ALA A 90 3.27 -12.22 -10.57
C ALA A 90 2.98 -12.93 -9.24
N ASP A 91 4.00 -13.62 -8.71
CA ASP A 91 3.91 -14.42 -7.49
C ASP A 91 4.49 -13.71 -6.27
N ARG A 92 5.36 -12.73 -6.48
CA ARG A 92 6.16 -12.12 -5.43
C ARG A 92 6.43 -10.64 -5.71
N VAL A 93 6.61 -9.86 -4.65
CA VAL A 93 6.98 -8.45 -4.73
C VAL A 93 8.19 -8.18 -3.85
N GLU A 94 9.09 -7.34 -4.33
CA GLU A 94 10.13 -6.68 -3.56
C GLU A 94 9.85 -5.19 -3.48
N GLY A 95 9.93 -4.65 -2.28
CA GLY A 95 9.71 -3.24 -2.01
C GLY A 95 10.31 -2.85 -0.67
N THR A 96 9.93 -1.69 -0.17
CA THR A 96 10.45 -1.16 1.08
C THR A 96 9.34 -0.65 1.98
N LEU A 97 9.59 -0.61 3.28
CA LEU A 97 8.69 0.04 4.22
C LEU A 97 8.62 1.53 3.90
N PHE A 98 7.40 2.03 3.75
CA PHE A 98 7.11 3.44 3.43
C PHE A 98 7.73 3.95 2.13
N GLY A 99 8.07 3.04 1.20
CA GLY A 99 8.58 3.38 -0.11
C GLY A 99 10.00 3.96 -0.12
N ASN A 100 10.76 3.79 0.95
CA ASN A 100 12.12 4.34 1.02
C ASN A 100 13.06 3.62 0.04
N GLY A 101 13.93 4.37 -0.66
CA GLY A 101 14.83 3.80 -1.65
C GLY A 101 15.53 4.88 -2.48
N GLU A 102 16.17 4.45 -3.56
CA GLU A 102 16.86 5.37 -4.44
C GLU A 102 15.90 6.33 -5.17
N ARG A 103 16.35 7.53 -5.44
CA ARG A 103 15.61 8.61 -6.11
C ARG A 103 14.30 8.93 -5.38
N THR A 104 13.15 8.54 -5.94
CA THR A 104 11.81 8.71 -5.37
C THR A 104 11.36 7.52 -4.53
N GLY A 105 12.20 6.48 -4.44
CA GLY A 105 11.93 5.26 -3.68
C GLY A 105 11.42 4.09 -4.51
N ASN A 106 11.02 3.05 -3.81
CA ASN A 106 10.48 1.80 -4.33
C ASN A 106 8.97 1.72 -4.08
N VAL A 107 8.35 0.63 -4.50
CA VAL A 107 6.99 0.33 -4.07
C VAL A 107 6.93 0.28 -2.54
N ASP A 108 5.95 0.98 -1.99
CA ASP A 108 5.70 1.00 -0.56
C ASP A 108 4.90 -0.24 -0.15
N LEU A 109 5.54 -1.13 0.59
CA LEU A 109 4.93 -2.39 1.04
C LEU A 109 3.80 -2.18 2.06
N ILE A 110 3.84 -1.08 2.83
CA ILE A 110 2.75 -0.74 3.77
C ILE A 110 1.48 -0.42 2.97
N THR A 111 1.59 0.50 2.02
CA THR A 111 0.45 0.89 1.19
C THR A 111 -0.04 -0.30 0.35
N LEU A 112 0.85 -1.06 -0.28
CA LEU A 112 0.48 -2.24 -1.08
C LEU A 112 -0.27 -3.28 -0.25
N GLY A 113 0.29 -3.68 0.90
CA GLY A 113 -0.30 -4.70 1.75
C GLY A 113 -1.66 -4.28 2.30
N LEU A 114 -1.82 -3.02 2.73
CA LEU A 114 -3.10 -2.51 3.22
C LEU A 114 -4.11 -2.29 2.08
N ASN A 115 -3.67 -1.96 0.87
CA ASN A 115 -4.56 -1.95 -0.30
C ASN A 115 -5.13 -3.36 -0.57
N MET A 116 -4.29 -4.40 -0.51
CA MET A 116 -4.75 -5.80 -0.64
C MET A 116 -5.76 -6.15 0.46
N PHE A 117 -5.41 -5.85 1.71
CA PHE A 117 -6.28 -6.11 2.87
C PHE A 117 -7.65 -5.44 2.72
N THR A 118 -7.72 -4.17 2.33
CA THR A 118 -8.99 -3.45 2.13
C THR A 118 -9.84 -3.99 0.96
N GLN A 119 -9.24 -4.79 0.08
CA GLN A 119 -9.94 -5.51 -0.99
C GLN A 119 -10.25 -6.98 -0.62
N GLY A 120 -10.05 -7.37 0.63
CA GLY A 120 -10.33 -8.72 1.13
C GLY A 120 -9.27 -9.76 0.75
N VAL A 121 -8.07 -9.31 0.37
CA VAL A 121 -6.92 -10.19 0.07
C VAL A 121 -5.94 -10.11 1.23
N ASP A 122 -5.78 -11.19 1.97
CA ASP A 122 -4.81 -11.27 3.07
C ASP A 122 -3.37 -11.26 2.51
N PRO A 123 -2.57 -10.21 2.79
CA PRO A 123 -1.18 -10.15 2.34
C PRO A 123 -0.25 -11.04 3.18
N HIS A 124 -0.75 -11.71 4.20
CA HIS A 124 0.03 -12.46 5.20
C HIS A 124 1.11 -11.62 5.89
N LEU A 125 0.84 -10.34 6.11
CA LEU A 125 1.69 -9.37 6.79
C LEU A 125 0.94 -8.80 8.00
N ASP A 126 1.67 -8.58 9.10
CA ASP A 126 1.11 -8.01 10.32
C ASP A 126 1.38 -6.49 10.36
N PHE A 127 0.32 -5.72 10.29
CA PHE A 127 0.34 -4.26 10.42
C PHE A 127 -0.32 -3.77 11.72
N SER A 128 -0.59 -4.68 12.66
CA SER A 128 -1.29 -4.34 13.91
C SER A 128 -0.54 -3.37 14.82
N ASP A 129 0.73 -3.10 14.56
CA ASP A 129 1.54 -2.05 15.20
C ASP A 129 2.19 -1.13 14.16
N ILE A 130 1.39 -0.37 13.44
CA ILE A 130 1.89 0.56 12.42
C ILE A 130 2.82 1.63 13.01
N ASN A 131 2.65 2.02 14.28
CA ASN A 131 3.49 3.02 14.92
C ASN A 131 4.89 2.46 15.20
N GLY A 132 5.02 1.22 15.66
CA GLY A 132 6.31 0.54 15.80
C GLY A 132 7.05 0.37 14.47
N LEU A 133 6.32 0.09 13.38
CA LEU A 133 6.90 0.06 12.03
C LEU A 133 7.42 1.44 11.59
N ILE A 134 6.67 2.52 11.86
CA ILE A 134 7.09 3.90 11.59
C ILE A 134 8.37 4.22 12.37
N GLU A 135 8.38 4.02 13.69
CA GLU A 135 9.52 4.31 14.56
C GLU A 135 10.78 3.56 14.09
N THR A 136 10.63 2.29 13.74
CA THR A 136 11.73 1.46 13.23
C THR A 136 12.27 2.00 11.90
N ALA A 137 11.38 2.30 10.95
CA ALA A 137 11.77 2.82 9.64
C ALA A 137 12.44 4.19 9.75
N GLU A 138 11.88 5.11 10.55
CA GLU A 138 12.46 6.44 10.78
C GLU A 138 13.82 6.36 11.47
N PHE A 139 13.98 5.45 12.44
CA PHE A 139 15.27 5.22 13.09
C PHE A 139 16.33 4.69 12.13
N CYS A 140 15.99 3.71 11.31
CA CYS A 140 16.94 3.10 10.37
C CYS A 140 17.30 4.04 9.20
N ASN A 141 16.32 4.74 8.67
CA ASN A 141 16.47 5.54 7.44
C ASN A 141 16.86 7.00 7.73
N GLN A 142 16.66 7.47 8.96
CA GLN A 142 16.83 8.88 9.36
C GLN A 142 15.98 9.85 8.50
N LEU A 143 14.83 9.37 8.01
CA LEU A 143 13.84 10.11 7.24
C LEU A 143 12.48 9.90 7.88
N LEU A 144 11.71 10.99 8.01
CA LEU A 144 10.37 10.93 8.58
C LEU A 144 9.36 10.37 7.56
N VAL A 145 8.43 9.57 8.05
CA VAL A 145 7.24 9.16 7.28
C VAL A 145 6.35 10.39 7.08
N HIS A 146 5.94 10.64 5.85
CA HIS A 146 5.17 11.82 5.51
C HIS A 146 3.82 11.84 6.23
N GLU A 147 3.39 12.99 6.74
CA GLU A 147 2.15 13.13 7.51
C GLU A 147 0.88 12.72 6.75
N ARG A 148 0.91 12.71 5.42
CA ARG A 148 -0.17 12.28 4.52
C ARG A 148 0.13 10.93 3.85
N HIS A 149 1.06 10.14 4.42
CA HIS A 149 1.32 8.81 3.92
C HIS A 149 0.04 7.96 3.98
N PRO A 150 -0.34 7.22 2.92
CA PRO A 150 -1.52 6.35 2.95
C PRO A 150 -1.51 5.44 4.19
N TYR A 151 -2.64 5.33 4.85
CA TYR A 151 -2.87 4.56 6.10
C TYR A 151 -2.00 4.97 7.30
N ALA A 152 -0.72 5.22 7.13
CA ALA A 152 0.26 5.41 8.21
C ALA A 152 0.43 6.86 8.66
N GLY A 153 0.17 7.83 7.80
CA GLY A 153 0.37 9.25 8.08
C GLY A 153 -0.46 9.76 9.27
N LYS A 154 0.06 10.74 9.99
CA LYS A 154 -0.61 11.35 11.16
C LYS A 154 -1.94 12.03 10.82
N LEU A 155 -2.14 12.42 9.54
CA LEU A 155 -3.34 13.13 9.08
C LEU A 155 -4.39 12.19 8.46
N VAL A 156 -4.09 10.91 8.28
CA VAL A 156 -4.98 9.95 7.57
C VAL A 156 -6.31 9.75 8.31
N HIS A 157 -6.28 9.75 9.63
CA HIS A 157 -7.48 9.59 10.47
C HIS A 157 -8.00 10.92 11.02
N THR A 158 -7.64 12.04 10.39
CA THR A 158 -8.02 13.39 10.83
C THR A 158 -9.10 13.96 9.92
N ALA A 159 -10.26 14.27 10.46
CA ALA A 159 -11.30 15.03 9.76
C ALA A 159 -11.33 16.49 10.26
N PHE A 160 -11.26 17.45 9.34
CA PHE A 160 -11.30 18.88 9.67
C PHE A 160 -12.70 19.50 9.55
N SER A 161 -13.58 18.88 8.76
CA SER A 161 -14.95 19.34 8.53
C SER A 161 -15.91 18.75 9.56
N GLY A 162 -16.73 19.58 10.19
CA GLY A 162 -17.74 19.11 11.15
C GLY A 162 -18.77 18.15 10.56
N SER A 163 -19.09 18.28 9.26
CA SER A 163 -19.97 17.34 8.56
C SER A 163 -19.33 15.97 8.34
N HIS A 164 -18.01 15.91 8.06
CA HIS A 164 -17.30 14.65 7.93
C HIS A 164 -17.21 13.94 9.29
N GLN A 165 -16.93 14.67 10.35
CA GLN A 165 -16.88 14.14 11.71
C GLN A 165 -18.22 13.55 12.16
N ASP A 166 -19.33 14.24 11.87
CA ASP A 166 -20.69 13.74 12.16
C ASP A 166 -21.01 12.47 11.36
N ALA A 167 -20.57 12.40 10.09
CA ALA A 167 -20.73 11.21 9.25
C ALA A 167 -19.93 10.02 9.78
N ILE A 168 -18.67 10.24 10.18
CA ILE A 168 -17.81 9.19 10.76
C ILE A 168 -18.45 8.65 12.05
N ARG A 169 -18.86 9.55 12.96
CA ARG A 169 -19.52 9.14 14.21
C ARG A 169 -20.77 8.30 13.94
N LYS A 170 -21.65 8.75 13.04
CA LYS A 170 -22.86 8.00 12.66
C LYS A 170 -22.53 6.66 12.01
N GLY A 171 -21.46 6.60 11.20
CA GLY A 171 -20.99 5.35 10.60
C GLY A 171 -20.50 4.37 11.65
N MET A 172 -19.71 4.83 12.64
CA MET A 172 -19.28 4.02 13.78
C MET A 172 -20.44 3.49 14.61
N ASP A 173 -21.42 4.36 14.93
CA ASP A 173 -22.62 3.99 15.68
C ASP A 173 -23.41 2.91 14.92
N ALA A 174 -23.61 3.08 13.61
CA ALA A 174 -24.31 2.14 12.75
C ALA A 174 -23.59 0.79 12.63
N LEU A 175 -22.27 0.79 12.48
CA LEU A 175 -21.46 -0.42 12.44
C LEU A 175 -21.55 -1.20 13.75
N ALA A 176 -21.48 -0.51 14.90
CA ALA A 176 -21.64 -1.15 16.21
C ALA A 176 -23.01 -1.80 16.43
N GLU A 177 -24.06 -1.31 15.75
CA GLU A 177 -25.44 -1.83 15.83
C GLU A 177 -25.70 -2.96 14.80
N SER A 178 -24.95 -3.00 13.68
CA SER A 178 -25.28 -3.88 12.55
C SER A 178 -24.88 -5.34 12.76
N ASN A 179 -23.96 -5.67 13.65
CA ASN A 179 -23.27 -6.97 13.73
C ASN A 179 -22.62 -7.39 12.38
N ASP A 180 -22.27 -6.44 11.52
CA ASP A 180 -21.59 -6.69 10.25
C ASP A 180 -20.09 -6.53 10.46
N ASP A 181 -19.31 -7.47 9.91
CA ASP A 181 -17.84 -7.43 9.98
C ASP A 181 -17.23 -6.61 8.82
N VAL A 182 -18.06 -6.08 7.91
CA VAL A 182 -17.59 -5.25 6.79
C VAL A 182 -17.43 -3.80 7.22
N TRP A 183 -16.23 -3.24 7.01
CA TRP A 183 -15.95 -1.86 7.31
C TRP A 183 -16.61 -0.91 6.30
N GLU A 184 -17.60 -0.13 6.74
CA GLU A 184 -18.36 0.82 5.90
C GLU A 184 -18.40 2.24 6.48
N VAL A 185 -17.46 2.59 7.37
CA VAL A 185 -17.44 3.93 7.98
C VAL A 185 -17.02 4.98 6.96
N PRO A 186 -17.84 6.01 6.71
CA PRO A 186 -17.52 7.05 5.74
C PRO A 186 -16.20 7.77 6.06
N TYR A 187 -15.44 8.15 5.04
CA TYR A 187 -14.17 8.89 5.13
C TYR A 187 -13.00 8.16 5.77
N LEU A 188 -13.17 6.94 6.25
CA LEU A 188 -12.10 6.12 6.79
C LEU A 188 -11.90 4.90 5.89
N PRO A 189 -10.72 4.77 5.25
CA PRO A 189 -10.47 3.68 4.28
C PRO A 189 -10.29 2.32 4.95
N ILE A 190 -10.04 2.27 6.25
CA ILE A 190 -9.77 1.08 7.06
C ILE A 190 -10.22 1.33 8.49
N ASP A 191 -10.52 0.26 9.23
CA ASP A 191 -10.65 0.35 10.69
C ASP A 191 -9.29 0.71 11.29
N PRO A 192 -9.17 1.82 12.01
CA PRO A 192 -7.93 2.15 12.71
C PRO A 192 -7.42 1.04 13.65
N ALA A 193 -8.31 0.23 14.20
CA ALA A 193 -7.95 -0.88 15.08
C ALA A 193 -7.12 -1.95 14.36
N ASP A 194 -7.34 -2.18 13.06
CA ASP A 194 -6.59 -3.16 12.26
C ASP A 194 -5.11 -2.83 12.13
N ILE A 195 -4.75 -1.56 12.33
CA ILE A 195 -3.37 -1.07 12.27
C ILE A 195 -2.85 -0.62 13.65
N GLY A 196 -3.50 -1.05 14.74
CA GLY A 196 -3.12 -0.73 16.11
C GLY A 196 -3.32 0.74 16.50
N ARG A 197 -4.23 1.44 15.82
CA ARG A 197 -4.62 2.81 16.14
C ARG A 197 -6.03 2.84 16.71
N THR A 198 -6.31 3.88 17.46
CA THR A 198 -7.67 4.20 17.88
C THR A 198 -8.19 5.35 17.02
N PHE A 199 -9.48 5.35 16.73
CA PHE A 199 -10.13 6.54 16.22
C PHE A 199 -10.22 7.53 17.38
N GLU A 200 -9.15 8.23 17.63
CA GLU A 200 -9.23 9.51 18.32
C GLU A 200 -9.66 10.51 17.25
N ALA A 201 -10.87 11.03 17.40
CA ALA A 201 -11.27 12.20 16.64
C ALA A 201 -10.31 13.33 17.01
N ILE A 202 -9.15 13.39 16.35
CA ILE A 202 -8.26 14.55 16.44
C ILE A 202 -8.98 15.66 15.70
N ILE A 203 -9.97 16.23 16.38
CA ILE A 203 -10.64 17.41 15.94
C ILE A 203 -9.65 18.54 16.13
N ARG A 204 -8.84 18.76 15.10
CA ARG A 204 -8.05 19.98 15.02
C ARG A 204 -8.97 21.10 14.56
N VAL A 205 -9.46 21.88 15.52
CA VAL A 205 -10.12 23.14 15.20
C VAL A 205 -9.07 24.10 14.66
N ASN A 206 -9.31 24.60 13.46
CA ASN A 206 -8.51 25.64 12.83
C ASN A 206 -9.43 26.82 12.41
N SER A 207 -8.85 27.84 11.79
CA SER A 207 -9.59 29.01 11.33
C SER A 207 -10.72 28.73 10.32
N GLN A 208 -10.77 27.52 9.77
CA GLN A 208 -11.78 27.06 8.81
C GLN A 208 -12.78 26.07 9.43
N SER A 209 -12.60 25.72 10.69
CA SER A 209 -13.52 24.82 11.41
C SER A 209 -14.82 25.52 11.69
N GLY A 210 -15.93 24.89 11.31
CA GLY A 210 -17.26 25.42 11.56
C GLY A 210 -17.72 25.19 12.99
N LYS A 211 -18.92 25.73 13.33
CA LYS A 211 -19.60 25.65 14.64
C LYS A 211 -19.60 24.23 15.22
N ALA A 212 -19.80 23.19 14.39
CA ALA A 212 -19.88 21.80 14.82
C ALA A 212 -18.56 21.25 15.39
N GLY A 213 -17.42 21.62 14.79
CA GLY A 213 -16.10 21.21 15.29
C GLY A 213 -15.77 21.82 16.64
N SER A 214 -16.06 23.11 16.79
CA SER A 214 -15.89 23.82 18.08
C SER A 214 -16.82 23.27 19.18
N ALA A 215 -18.08 22.97 18.84
CA ALA A 215 -19.04 22.39 19.77
C ALA A 215 -18.60 20.99 20.25
N TYR A 216 -18.06 20.18 19.37
CA TYR A 216 -17.56 18.86 19.74
C TYR A 216 -16.37 18.94 20.72
N LEU A 217 -15.38 19.81 20.46
CA LEU A 217 -14.23 19.97 21.39
C LEU A 217 -14.68 20.44 22.77
N LEU A 218 -15.60 21.37 22.81
CA LEU A 218 -16.18 21.84 24.08
C LEU A 218 -16.88 20.71 24.83
N GLU A 219 -17.58 19.83 24.13
CA GLU A 219 -18.23 18.65 24.73
C GLU A 219 -17.22 17.60 25.15
N ALA A 220 -16.25 17.26 24.29
CA ALA A 220 -15.26 16.22 24.54
C ALA A 220 -14.24 16.59 25.63
N ASP A 221 -13.64 17.79 25.55
CA ASP A 221 -12.55 18.20 26.42
C ASP A 221 -13.01 18.90 27.70
N HIS A 222 -14.18 19.57 27.62
CA HIS A 222 -14.65 20.40 28.73
C HIS A 222 -16.04 20.02 29.23
N HIS A 223 -16.67 18.98 28.67
CA HIS A 223 -18.05 18.55 29.01
C HIS A 223 -19.09 19.63 28.89
N ILE A 224 -18.85 20.63 28.02
CA ILE A 224 -19.76 21.75 27.77
C ILE A 224 -20.59 21.44 26.53
N ARG A 225 -21.90 21.26 26.75
CA ARG A 225 -22.87 21.01 25.68
C ARG A 225 -23.50 22.32 25.25
N LEU A 226 -23.25 22.73 24.00
CA LEU A 226 -23.86 23.91 23.43
C LEU A 226 -25.32 23.63 23.00
N PRO A 227 -26.24 24.57 23.16
CA PRO A 227 -27.60 24.45 22.63
C PRO A 227 -27.56 24.37 21.09
N ARG A 228 -28.46 23.55 20.52
CA ARG A 228 -28.62 23.37 19.08
C ARG A 228 -29.07 24.63 18.36
#